data_b4148b24df6b1aca664372482bb0f9cc
#
_entry.id   b4148b24df6b1aca664372482bb0f9cc
#
_cell.length_a   1.000
_cell.length_b   1.000
_cell.length_c   1.000
_cell.angle_alpha   90.00
_cell.angle_beta   90.00
_cell.angle_gamma   90.00
#
_symmetry.space_group_name_H-M   'P 1'
#
loop_
_entity.id
_entity.type
_entity.pdbx_description
1 polymer ?
#
loop_
_entity_poly.entity_id
_entity_poly.type
_entity_poly.pdbx_seq_one_letter_code
_entity_poly.pdbx_strand_id
1 'polypeptide(L)'
;NMVVYKRRKKDSILPSTVIASISYTQKSQIIFPFQSVIYLRHNRAMLISDWRFLKYPSITYGLGMHSNPANENLLDFQYLKFHESILFQLAPNVYAGGGYSLDYFWKVREAFPHVTPVTDFEKYGYMGHTLSSGLMFHLLRDTRDNPINAYSGTFANISINPRLKFLGSDANWNTLRLEWRGYFRFPASSSNIVALWSYNWFTLGGRPPYLMLPSTGWDKSYNTGRGYIQGRFRSNNMLDGEAEYRIRLTKNGLLGMVLFGNLESFSEINTYRFESAAPAGGLGLRIKLNKYSRTNISIDYGWGRQGSRGFFVNLGEIF
;
A
#
# COMPACT_ATOMS: atom_id res chain seq x y z
N ASN A 1 2.65 -8.30 15.25
CA ASN A 1 3.48 -9.52 15.31
C ASN A 1 3.40 -10.26 13.96
N MET A 2 4.54 -10.46 13.34
CA MET A 2 4.63 -11.21 12.09
C MET A 2 4.93 -12.68 12.39
N VAL A 3 4.12 -13.60 11.88
CA VAL A 3 4.37 -15.03 11.98
C VAL A 3 4.72 -15.55 10.59
N VAL A 4 5.95 -16.02 10.40
CA VAL A 4 6.36 -16.70 9.18
C VAL A 4 6.23 -18.19 9.40
N TYR A 5 5.33 -18.83 8.68
CA TYR A 5 5.21 -20.29 8.69
C TYR A 5 6.07 -20.87 7.57
N LYS A 6 7.17 -21.56 7.91
CA LYS A 6 8.01 -22.29 6.97
C LYS A 6 7.78 -23.79 7.16
N ARG A 7 7.22 -24.45 6.17
CA ARG A 7 7.15 -25.92 6.16
C ARG A 7 8.53 -26.53 5.83
N ARG A 8 8.78 -27.76 6.27
CA ARG A 8 10.09 -28.42 6.27
C ARG A 8 10.80 -28.41 4.89
N LYS A 9 12.14 -28.37 4.92
CA LYS A 9 13.10 -28.35 3.79
C LYS A 9 12.91 -29.40 2.67
N LYS A 10 12.09 -30.41 2.85
CA LYS A 10 11.86 -31.50 1.86
C LYS A 10 10.85 -31.16 0.77
N ASP A 11 9.99 -30.16 1.00
CA ASP A 11 8.99 -29.75 0.02
C ASP A 11 9.38 -28.36 -0.47
N SER A 12 9.47 -28.17 -1.78
CA SER A 12 9.72 -26.86 -2.43
C SER A 12 8.54 -25.87 -2.25
N ILE A 13 7.98 -25.81 -1.03
CA ILE A 13 6.84 -24.97 -0.69
C ILE A 13 7.34 -23.58 -0.30
N LEU A 14 6.79 -22.55 -0.96
CA LEU A 14 7.07 -21.15 -0.65
C LEU A 14 6.58 -20.82 0.76
N PRO A 15 7.29 -19.92 1.49
CA PRO A 15 6.89 -19.52 2.83
C PRO A 15 5.59 -18.73 2.79
N SER A 16 4.60 -19.20 3.54
CA SER A 16 3.38 -18.41 3.80
C SER A 16 3.69 -17.31 4.82
N THR A 17 3.06 -16.17 4.67
CA THR A 17 3.21 -15.02 5.56
C THR A 17 1.86 -14.62 6.15
N VAL A 18 1.84 -14.33 7.44
CA VAL A 18 0.71 -13.75 8.14
C VAL A 18 1.22 -12.59 8.98
N ILE A 19 0.58 -11.44 8.83
CA ILE A 19 0.87 -10.23 9.60
C ILE A 19 -0.44 -9.84 10.29
N ALA A 20 -0.41 -9.75 11.61
CA ALA A 20 -1.51 -9.23 12.39
C ALA A 20 -0.96 -8.36 13.51
N SER A 21 -1.60 -7.24 13.76
CA SER A 21 -1.27 -6.37 14.88
C SER A 21 -2.52 -5.70 15.42
N ILE A 22 -2.44 -5.20 16.65
CA ILE A 22 -3.42 -4.29 17.20
C ILE A 22 -2.67 -3.12 17.81
N SER A 23 -3.10 -1.93 17.49
CA SER A 23 -2.52 -0.69 18.02
C SER A 23 -3.63 0.19 18.59
N TYR A 24 -3.38 0.71 19.79
CA TYR A 24 -4.18 1.75 20.39
C TYR A 24 -3.30 2.98 20.63
N THR A 25 -3.72 4.13 20.14
CA THR A 25 -2.92 5.36 20.21
C THR A 25 -3.45 6.32 21.28
N GLN A 26 -2.64 7.27 21.69
CA GLN A 26 -3.03 8.34 22.62
C GLN A 26 -4.22 9.18 22.12
N LYS A 27 -4.47 9.20 20.81
CA LYS A 27 -5.62 9.88 20.19
C LYS A 27 -6.86 8.97 20.07
N SER A 28 -6.94 7.91 20.88
CA SER A 28 -8.05 6.94 20.88
C SER A 28 -8.29 6.28 19.53
N GLN A 29 -7.24 6.14 18.72
CA GLN A 29 -7.29 5.41 17.45
C GLN A 29 -7.13 3.91 17.73
N ILE A 30 -7.86 3.10 16.99
CA ILE A 30 -7.74 1.64 16.97
C ILE A 30 -7.36 1.23 15.56
N ILE A 31 -6.26 0.50 15.43
CA ILE A 31 -5.74 0.04 14.15
C ILE A 31 -5.53 -1.48 14.26
N PHE A 32 -6.30 -2.25 13.52
CA PHE A 32 -6.20 -3.71 13.46
C PHE A 32 -6.10 -4.17 12.01
N PRO A 33 -4.88 -4.28 11.44
CA PRO A 33 -4.65 -4.96 10.18
C PRO A 33 -4.44 -6.46 10.40
N PHE A 34 -5.02 -7.26 9.52
CA PHE A 34 -4.70 -8.67 9.31
C PHE A 34 -4.41 -8.89 7.83
N GLN A 35 -3.22 -9.35 7.51
CA GLN A 35 -2.81 -9.61 6.14
C GLN A 35 -2.17 -10.98 6.05
N SER A 36 -2.53 -11.74 5.03
CA SER A 36 -1.90 -13.04 4.79
C SER A 36 -1.65 -13.31 3.31
N VAL A 37 -0.61 -14.11 3.07
CA VAL A 37 -0.37 -14.81 1.80
C VAL A 37 -0.06 -16.24 2.16
N ILE A 38 -0.98 -17.15 1.89
CA ILE A 38 -0.89 -18.56 2.26
C ILE A 38 -0.81 -19.40 1.01
N TYR A 39 0.31 -20.12 0.84
CA TYR A 39 0.48 -21.08 -0.25
C TYR A 39 -0.14 -22.44 0.12
N LEU A 40 -0.99 -22.94 -0.76
CA LEU A 40 -1.74 -24.18 -0.61
C LEU A 40 -1.35 -25.19 -1.70
N ARG A 41 -1.62 -26.49 -1.44
CA ARG A 41 -1.45 -27.56 -2.42
C ARG A 41 -0.08 -27.54 -3.12
N HIS A 42 1.03 -27.43 -2.35
CA HIS A 42 2.40 -27.37 -2.89
C HIS A 42 2.59 -26.22 -3.89
N ASN A 43 2.18 -25.01 -3.52
CA ASN A 43 2.22 -23.78 -4.32
C ASN A 43 1.26 -23.73 -5.53
N ARG A 44 0.36 -24.72 -5.69
CA ARG A 44 -0.62 -24.69 -6.79
C ARG A 44 -1.77 -23.71 -6.57
N ALA A 45 -1.97 -23.26 -5.34
CA ALA A 45 -2.94 -22.23 -5.01
C ALA A 45 -2.36 -21.27 -3.97
N MET A 46 -2.87 -20.05 -3.97
CA MET A 46 -2.48 -18.97 -3.07
C MET A 46 -3.74 -18.31 -2.54
N LEU A 47 -3.86 -18.18 -1.22
CA LEU A 47 -4.90 -17.40 -0.55
C LEU A 47 -4.29 -16.08 -0.14
N ILE A 48 -4.95 -14.98 -0.49
CA ILE A 48 -4.51 -13.61 -0.16
C ILE A 48 -5.62 -12.95 0.62
N SER A 49 -5.31 -12.55 1.86
CA SER A 49 -6.24 -11.83 2.73
C SER A 49 -5.70 -10.43 3.07
N ASP A 50 -6.59 -9.44 3.10
CA ASP A 50 -6.33 -8.10 3.64
C ASP A 50 -7.58 -7.62 4.37
N TRP A 51 -7.60 -7.82 5.68
CA TRP A 51 -8.69 -7.43 6.56
C TRP A 51 -8.21 -6.33 7.47
N ARG A 52 -9.01 -5.30 7.65
CA ARG A 52 -8.66 -4.17 8.51
C ARG A 52 -9.88 -3.67 9.26
N PHE A 53 -9.67 -3.33 10.51
CA PHE A 53 -10.58 -2.50 11.28
C PHE A 53 -9.83 -1.27 11.76
N LEU A 54 -10.32 -0.10 11.36
CA LEU A 54 -9.70 1.17 11.74
C LEU A 54 -10.76 2.08 12.37
N LYS A 55 -10.46 2.62 13.54
CA LYS A 55 -11.03 3.88 14.04
C LYS A 55 -9.89 4.88 13.97
N TYR A 56 -9.85 5.64 12.88
CA TYR A 56 -8.65 6.38 12.54
C TYR A 56 -9.00 7.70 11.84
N PRO A 57 -8.82 8.85 12.51
CA PRO A 57 -8.90 10.12 11.82
C PRO A 57 -7.75 10.23 10.81
N SER A 58 -8.08 10.66 9.61
CA SER A 58 -7.12 10.83 8.51
C SER A 58 -7.19 12.25 7.96
N ILE A 59 -6.05 12.77 7.61
CA ILE A 59 -5.95 14.11 7.02
C ILE A 59 -6.13 13.99 5.50
N THR A 60 -6.80 14.98 4.90
CA THR A 60 -6.83 15.23 3.47
C THR A 60 -6.53 16.70 3.19
N TYR A 61 -5.99 16.98 2.02
CA TYR A 61 -5.64 18.36 1.60
C TYR A 61 -6.42 18.79 0.35
N GLY A 62 -7.45 18.01 -0.03
CA GLY A 62 -8.21 18.18 -1.26
C GLY A 62 -7.79 17.19 -2.34
N LEU A 63 -8.19 17.47 -3.57
CA LEU A 63 -8.00 16.59 -4.73
C LEU A 63 -7.00 17.19 -5.72
N GLY A 64 -6.24 16.28 -6.40
CA GLY A 64 -5.22 16.65 -7.39
C GLY A 64 -3.86 16.99 -6.80
N MET A 65 -2.91 17.27 -7.69
CA MET A 65 -1.53 17.60 -7.32
C MET A 65 -1.35 19.06 -6.88
N HIS A 66 -2.27 19.93 -7.27
CA HIS A 66 -2.24 21.36 -6.92
C HIS A 66 -2.90 21.67 -5.57
N SER A 67 -3.31 20.64 -4.81
CA SER A 67 -3.86 20.79 -3.46
C SER A 67 -2.86 21.51 -2.54
N ASN A 68 -3.33 22.57 -1.85
CA ASN A 68 -2.48 23.37 -0.96
C ASN A 68 -2.31 22.68 0.40
N PRO A 69 -1.10 22.59 0.97
CA PRO A 69 -0.89 22.10 2.34
C PRO A 69 -1.71 22.85 3.40
N ALA A 70 -2.04 24.11 3.17
CA ALA A 70 -2.89 24.89 4.07
C ALA A 70 -4.36 24.43 4.10
N ASN A 71 -4.80 23.64 3.14
CA ASN A 71 -6.15 23.05 3.09
C ASN A 71 -6.26 21.77 3.92
N GLU A 72 -5.49 21.68 4.99
CA GLU A 72 -5.55 20.53 5.89
C GLU A 72 -6.97 20.36 6.46
N ASN A 73 -7.55 19.20 6.22
CA ASN A 73 -8.88 18.83 6.68
C ASN A 73 -8.84 17.46 7.35
N LEU A 74 -9.20 17.40 8.62
CA LEU A 74 -9.24 16.17 9.39
C LEU A 74 -10.58 15.48 9.24
N LEU A 75 -10.57 14.28 8.68
CA LEU A 75 -11.74 13.43 8.52
C LEU A 75 -11.75 12.37 9.62
N ASP A 76 -12.85 12.30 10.38
CA ASP A 76 -13.13 11.24 11.32
C ASP A 76 -13.95 10.14 10.64
N PHE A 77 -13.56 8.88 10.83
CA PHE A 77 -14.32 7.74 10.33
C PHE A 77 -13.93 6.44 11.05
N GLN A 78 -14.77 5.45 10.86
CA GLN A 78 -14.47 4.06 11.14
C GLN A 78 -14.46 3.30 9.81
N TYR A 79 -13.59 2.30 9.69
CA TYR A 79 -13.39 1.58 8.44
C TYR A 79 -13.24 0.09 8.68
N LEU A 80 -14.02 -0.70 7.97
CA LEU A 80 -13.89 -2.14 7.85
C LEU A 80 -13.51 -2.49 6.41
N LYS A 81 -12.40 -3.17 6.26
CA LYS A 81 -11.96 -3.77 5.00
C LYS A 81 -11.97 -5.28 5.14
N PHE A 82 -12.58 -5.95 4.19
CA PHE A 82 -12.52 -7.39 4.04
C PHE A 82 -12.26 -7.73 2.57
N HIS A 83 -11.02 -8.04 2.26
CA HIS A 83 -10.60 -8.49 0.94
C HIS A 83 -10.04 -9.91 1.06
N GLU A 84 -10.59 -10.82 0.26
CA GLU A 84 -10.19 -12.22 0.24
C GLU A 84 -10.13 -12.71 -1.19
N SER A 85 -9.02 -13.32 -1.59
CA SER A 85 -8.81 -13.81 -2.95
C SER A 85 -8.13 -15.18 -2.95
N ILE A 86 -8.55 -16.05 -3.85
CA ILE A 86 -7.88 -17.29 -4.14
C ILE A 86 -7.35 -17.26 -5.58
N LEU A 87 -6.05 -17.54 -5.73
CA LEU A 87 -5.38 -17.61 -7.02
C LEU A 87 -4.86 -19.02 -7.25
N PHE A 88 -4.93 -19.46 -8.48
CA PHE A 88 -4.42 -20.76 -8.90
C PHE A 88 -3.22 -20.58 -9.82
N GLN A 89 -2.25 -21.46 -9.70
CA GLN A 89 -1.05 -21.46 -10.53
C GLN A 89 -1.40 -21.85 -11.97
N LEU A 90 -1.13 -20.95 -12.91
CA LEU A 90 -1.28 -21.17 -14.35
C LEU A 90 0.02 -21.68 -14.99
N ALA A 91 1.16 -21.17 -14.51
CA ALA A 91 2.51 -21.54 -14.94
C ALA A 91 3.48 -21.36 -13.76
N PRO A 92 4.72 -21.83 -13.82
CA PRO A 92 5.69 -21.61 -12.77
C PRO A 92 5.78 -20.12 -12.37
N ASN A 93 5.53 -19.84 -11.09
CA ASN A 93 5.51 -18.48 -10.49
C ASN A 93 4.44 -17.52 -11.06
N VAL A 94 3.46 -18.01 -11.84
CA VAL A 94 2.35 -17.21 -12.38
C VAL A 94 1.04 -17.74 -11.83
N TYR A 95 0.24 -16.84 -11.25
CA TYR A 95 -1.03 -17.14 -10.62
C TYR A 95 -2.12 -16.23 -11.15
N ALA A 96 -3.31 -16.77 -11.34
CA ALA A 96 -4.49 -15.98 -11.62
C ALA A 96 -5.68 -16.47 -10.79
N GLY A 97 -6.58 -15.59 -10.52
CA GLY A 97 -7.78 -15.92 -9.76
C GLY A 97 -8.55 -14.69 -9.35
N GLY A 98 -9.43 -14.86 -8.39
CA GLY A 98 -10.29 -13.77 -7.97
C GLY A 98 -10.77 -13.94 -6.55
N GLY A 99 -11.58 -12.99 -6.14
CA GLY A 99 -12.09 -12.94 -4.78
C GLY A 99 -13.18 -11.91 -4.60
N TYR A 100 -13.50 -11.69 -3.34
CA TYR A 100 -14.49 -10.73 -2.90
C TYR A 100 -13.82 -9.60 -2.12
N SER A 101 -14.39 -8.42 -2.25
CA SER A 101 -13.92 -7.22 -1.55
C SER A 101 -15.09 -6.42 -1.00
N LEU A 102 -14.97 -6.06 0.27
CA LEU A 102 -15.86 -5.18 0.99
C LEU A 102 -15.05 -4.09 1.65
N ASP A 103 -15.44 -2.85 1.43
CA ASP A 103 -14.92 -1.65 2.08
C ASP A 103 -16.10 -0.86 2.65
N TYR A 104 -16.19 -0.78 3.97
CA TYR A 104 -17.29 -0.09 4.65
C TYR A 104 -16.72 1.01 5.54
N PHE A 105 -17.05 2.25 5.21
CA PHE A 105 -16.76 3.43 6.03
C PHE A 105 -18.06 3.88 6.71
N TRP A 106 -18.00 4.20 8.00
CA TRP A 106 -19.14 4.75 8.72
C TRP A 106 -18.69 5.80 9.74
N LYS A 107 -19.63 6.60 10.22
CA LYS A 107 -19.38 7.79 11.03
C LYS A 107 -18.41 8.75 10.34
N VAL A 108 -18.51 8.84 9.02
CA VAL A 108 -17.67 9.71 8.20
C VAL A 108 -18.13 11.15 8.40
N ARG A 109 -17.21 11.99 8.85
CA ARG A 109 -17.45 13.43 9.09
C ARG A 109 -16.15 14.20 9.05
N GLU A 110 -16.26 15.51 8.83
CA GLU A 110 -15.17 16.44 9.12
C GLU A 110 -15.10 16.68 10.63
N ALA A 111 -13.88 16.61 11.19
CA ALA A 111 -13.69 16.83 12.63
C ALA A 111 -13.89 18.32 13.00
N PHE A 112 -13.54 19.21 12.07
CA PHE A 112 -13.70 20.64 12.19
C PHE A 112 -14.39 21.16 10.92
N PRO A 113 -15.73 21.36 10.93
CA PRO A 113 -16.43 21.87 9.77
C PRO A 113 -15.87 23.25 9.37
N HIS A 114 -15.47 23.38 8.11
CA HIS A 114 -15.03 24.64 7.56
C HIS A 114 -16.24 25.51 7.20
N VAL A 115 -16.18 26.74 7.57
CA VAL A 115 -17.24 27.71 7.22
C VAL A 115 -17.02 28.25 5.80
N THR A 116 -15.78 28.48 5.41
CA THR A 116 -15.36 28.93 4.06
C THR A 116 -13.85 28.76 3.89
N PRO A 117 -13.33 28.37 2.71
CA PRO A 117 -14.07 27.89 1.54
C PRO A 117 -14.58 26.45 1.73
N VAL A 118 -15.60 26.06 0.94
CA VAL A 118 -16.10 24.68 0.88
C VAL A 118 -14.98 23.72 0.50
N THR A 119 -14.78 22.68 1.29
CA THR A 119 -13.71 21.71 1.06
C THR A 119 -14.00 20.79 -0.12
N ASP A 120 -12.97 20.18 -0.69
CA ASP A 120 -13.19 19.14 -1.73
C ASP A 120 -13.91 17.91 -1.15
N PHE A 121 -13.76 17.64 0.15
CA PHE A 121 -14.53 16.59 0.79
C PHE A 121 -16.04 16.93 0.86
N GLU A 122 -16.40 18.18 1.17
CA GLU A 122 -17.81 18.62 1.13
C GLU A 122 -18.41 18.57 -0.28
N LYS A 123 -17.61 18.86 -1.32
CA LYS A 123 -18.06 18.83 -2.72
C LYS A 123 -18.20 17.43 -3.30
N TYR A 124 -17.28 16.54 -2.98
CA TYR A 124 -17.11 15.23 -3.66
C TYR A 124 -17.19 14.05 -2.71
N GLY A 125 -17.12 14.27 -1.40
CA GLY A 125 -17.25 13.26 -0.39
C GLY A 125 -18.70 12.97 -0.01
N TYR A 126 -18.87 12.07 0.95
CA TYR A 126 -20.16 11.74 1.52
C TYR A 126 -20.03 11.57 3.03
N MET A 127 -20.83 12.30 3.78
CA MET A 127 -20.91 12.17 5.23
C MET A 127 -21.84 11.03 5.63
N GLY A 128 -21.53 10.41 6.76
CA GLY A 128 -22.31 9.31 7.29
C GLY A 128 -21.67 7.96 7.02
N HIS A 129 -22.00 7.28 5.94
CA HIS A 129 -21.42 5.98 5.60
C HIS A 129 -21.27 5.80 4.09
N THR A 130 -20.33 4.95 3.69
CA THR A 130 -20.19 4.47 2.31
C THR A 130 -19.84 3.00 2.31
N LEU A 131 -20.50 2.24 1.44
CA LEU A 131 -20.28 0.82 1.25
C LEU A 131 -19.83 0.55 -0.18
N SER A 132 -18.70 -0.11 -0.33
CA SER A 132 -18.15 -0.55 -1.61
C SER A 132 -17.93 -2.06 -1.57
N SER A 133 -18.74 -2.78 -2.30
CA SER A 133 -18.75 -4.24 -2.35
C SER A 133 -18.58 -4.72 -3.78
N GLY A 134 -17.77 -5.76 -4.01
CA GLY A 134 -17.52 -6.23 -5.36
C GLY A 134 -16.57 -7.40 -5.45
N LEU A 135 -16.13 -7.63 -6.68
CA LEU A 135 -15.20 -8.71 -7.01
C LEU A 135 -13.77 -8.18 -7.13
N MET A 136 -12.81 -9.08 -7.06
CA MET A 136 -11.41 -8.81 -7.39
C MET A 136 -10.93 -9.89 -8.35
N PHE A 137 -10.13 -9.47 -9.34
CA PHE A 137 -9.44 -10.37 -10.24
C PHE A 137 -7.96 -10.03 -10.26
N HIS A 138 -7.11 -11.05 -10.23
CA HIS A 138 -5.66 -10.90 -10.17
C HIS A 138 -4.98 -11.73 -11.24
N LEU A 139 -3.92 -11.15 -11.82
CA LEU A 139 -2.88 -11.86 -12.54
C LEU A 139 -1.55 -11.48 -11.88
N LEU A 140 -0.89 -12.45 -11.27
CA LEU A 140 0.27 -12.24 -10.41
C LEU A 140 1.44 -13.12 -10.87
N ARG A 141 2.64 -12.54 -10.95
CA ARG A 141 3.90 -13.24 -11.13
C ARG A 141 4.84 -12.90 -9.98
N ASP A 142 5.38 -13.91 -9.30
CA ASP A 142 6.32 -13.72 -8.20
C ASP A 142 7.53 -14.65 -8.34
N THR A 143 8.68 -14.07 -8.65
CA THR A 143 9.97 -14.78 -8.77
C THR A 143 10.97 -14.33 -7.71
N ARG A 144 10.52 -13.60 -6.68
CA ARG A 144 11.38 -13.14 -5.59
C ARG A 144 11.95 -14.33 -4.82
N ASP A 145 13.22 -14.23 -4.44
CA ASP A 145 13.89 -15.24 -3.61
C ASP A 145 13.38 -15.25 -2.17
N ASN A 146 12.72 -14.17 -1.74
CA ASN A 146 12.07 -14.03 -0.43
C ASN A 146 10.96 -12.97 -0.51
N PRO A 147 9.72 -13.28 -0.06
CA PRO A 147 8.60 -12.33 -0.12
C PRO A 147 8.67 -11.18 0.90
N ILE A 148 9.52 -11.30 1.94
CA ILE A 148 9.64 -10.33 3.04
C ILE A 148 10.76 -9.33 2.79
N ASN A 149 11.92 -9.84 2.30
CA ASN A 149 13.10 -9.03 2.01
C ASN A 149 13.85 -9.70 0.87
N ALA A 150 13.46 -9.35 -0.35
CA ALA A 150 14.03 -9.91 -1.55
C ALA A 150 15.41 -9.33 -1.84
N TYR A 151 16.33 -10.19 -2.28
CA TYR A 151 17.65 -9.83 -2.77
C TYR A 151 17.77 -10.01 -4.28
N SER A 152 16.81 -10.71 -4.87
CA SER A 152 16.74 -10.94 -6.31
C SER A 152 15.33 -11.32 -6.74
N GLY A 153 15.07 -11.21 -8.04
CA GLY A 153 13.79 -11.56 -8.64
C GLY A 153 12.85 -10.37 -8.81
N THR A 154 11.64 -10.68 -9.23
CA THR A 154 10.61 -9.68 -9.53
C THR A 154 9.26 -10.12 -9.00
N PHE A 155 8.42 -9.15 -8.71
CA PHE A 155 7.01 -9.30 -8.42
C PHE A 155 6.22 -8.41 -9.38
N ALA A 156 5.15 -8.92 -9.95
CA ALA A 156 4.20 -8.16 -10.74
C ALA A 156 2.78 -8.59 -10.42
N ASN A 157 1.87 -7.65 -10.24
CA ASN A 157 0.45 -7.93 -10.01
C ASN A 157 -0.41 -6.93 -10.77
N ILE A 158 -1.32 -7.45 -11.57
CA ILE A 158 -2.40 -6.69 -12.20
C ILE A 158 -3.67 -7.08 -11.47
N SER A 159 -4.41 -6.10 -10.94
CA SER A 159 -5.70 -6.36 -10.32
C SER A 159 -6.78 -5.42 -10.79
N ILE A 160 -7.95 -5.98 -11.09
CA ILE A 160 -9.16 -5.24 -11.47
C ILE A 160 -10.21 -5.50 -10.40
N ASN A 161 -10.80 -4.43 -9.88
CA ASN A 161 -11.75 -4.51 -8.78
C ASN A 161 -13.06 -3.79 -9.12
N PRO A 162 -14.01 -4.47 -9.78
CA PRO A 162 -15.35 -3.94 -9.99
C PRO A 162 -16.14 -3.94 -8.67
N ARG A 163 -16.67 -2.76 -8.32
CA ARG A 163 -17.63 -2.55 -7.25
C ARG A 163 -19.02 -2.50 -7.86
N LEU A 164 -19.95 -3.26 -7.31
CA LEU A 164 -21.19 -3.59 -8.00
C LEU A 164 -22.39 -3.41 -7.09
N LYS A 165 -23.37 -2.62 -7.50
CA LYS A 165 -24.60 -2.37 -6.73
C LYS A 165 -25.35 -3.65 -6.36
N PHE A 166 -25.39 -4.63 -7.26
CA PHE A 166 -26.09 -5.89 -6.98
C PHE A 166 -25.41 -6.75 -5.89
N LEU A 167 -24.13 -6.44 -5.56
CA LEU A 167 -23.39 -7.02 -4.44
C LEU A 167 -23.47 -6.14 -3.18
N GLY A 168 -24.29 -5.09 -3.17
CA GLY A 168 -24.48 -4.19 -2.05
C GLY A 168 -23.62 -2.93 -2.06
N SER A 169 -22.88 -2.65 -3.13
CA SER A 169 -22.16 -1.38 -3.24
C SER A 169 -23.10 -0.20 -3.46
N ASP A 170 -22.82 0.96 -2.86
CA ASP A 170 -23.61 2.19 -3.07
C ASP A 170 -23.59 2.66 -4.52
N ALA A 171 -22.51 2.40 -5.24
CA ALA A 171 -22.33 2.77 -6.64
C ALA A 171 -21.60 1.68 -7.42
N ASN A 172 -21.80 1.66 -8.75
CA ASN A 172 -20.94 0.90 -9.66
C ASN A 172 -19.70 1.72 -10.01
N TRP A 173 -18.53 1.16 -9.79
CA TRP A 173 -17.26 1.75 -10.18
C TRP A 173 -16.15 0.69 -10.26
N ASN A 174 -15.08 0.98 -10.98
CA ASN A 174 -14.01 0.03 -11.23
C ASN A 174 -12.64 0.65 -11.01
N THR A 175 -11.71 -0.16 -10.48
CA THR A 175 -10.30 0.23 -10.40
C THR A 175 -9.40 -0.79 -11.04
N LEU A 176 -8.29 -0.29 -11.59
CA LEU A 176 -7.15 -1.06 -12.03
C LEU A 176 -5.96 -0.70 -11.15
N ARG A 177 -5.27 -1.70 -10.61
CA ARG A 177 -3.97 -1.53 -9.95
C ARG A 177 -2.92 -2.31 -10.71
N LEU A 178 -1.82 -1.65 -10.99
CA LEU A 178 -0.63 -2.22 -11.60
C LEU A 178 0.51 -2.07 -10.61
N GLU A 179 1.08 -3.17 -10.20
CA GLU A 179 2.20 -3.18 -9.28
C GLU A 179 3.35 -3.99 -9.86
N TRP A 180 4.54 -3.42 -9.79
CA TRP A 180 5.77 -4.11 -10.18
C TRP A 180 6.87 -3.81 -9.16
N ARG A 181 7.66 -4.83 -8.82
CA ARG A 181 8.85 -4.72 -7.95
C ARG A 181 9.99 -5.49 -8.58
N GLY A 182 11.21 -4.91 -8.53
CA GLY A 182 12.41 -5.56 -9.02
C GLY A 182 13.56 -5.43 -8.04
N TYR A 183 14.37 -6.49 -7.91
CA TYR A 183 15.47 -6.56 -6.95
C TYR A 183 16.72 -7.06 -7.63
N PHE A 184 17.80 -6.28 -7.54
CA PHE A 184 19.04 -6.54 -8.24
C PHE A 184 20.25 -6.28 -7.34
N ARG A 185 21.22 -7.18 -7.34
CA ARG A 185 22.50 -6.91 -6.66
C ARG A 185 23.29 -5.86 -7.43
N PHE A 186 23.77 -4.83 -6.74
CA PHE A 186 24.59 -3.81 -7.35
C PHE A 186 25.62 -3.24 -6.37
N PRO A 187 26.95 -3.24 -6.72
CA PRO A 187 27.54 -4.02 -7.83
C PRO A 187 27.23 -5.52 -7.72
N ALA A 188 27.30 -6.26 -8.83
CA ALA A 188 26.91 -7.68 -8.88
C ALA A 188 27.65 -8.56 -7.85
N SER A 189 28.91 -8.20 -7.52
CA SER A 189 29.75 -8.88 -6.51
C SER A 189 29.45 -8.50 -5.08
N SER A 190 28.59 -7.50 -4.83
CA SER A 190 28.29 -6.99 -3.51
C SER A 190 27.07 -7.67 -2.87
N SER A 191 26.87 -7.40 -1.58
CA SER A 191 25.64 -7.76 -0.87
C SER A 191 24.58 -6.66 -0.91
N ASN A 192 24.85 -5.56 -1.61
CA ASN A 192 23.96 -4.43 -1.71
C ASN A 192 22.91 -4.69 -2.79
N ILE A 193 21.73 -4.09 -2.63
CA ILE A 193 20.59 -4.33 -3.48
C ILE A 193 20.05 -3.00 -4.00
N VAL A 194 19.84 -2.91 -5.29
CA VAL A 194 18.92 -1.93 -5.88
C VAL A 194 17.54 -2.56 -5.89
N ALA A 195 16.59 -1.92 -5.24
CA ALA A 195 15.21 -2.31 -5.24
C ALA A 195 14.39 -1.21 -5.93
N LEU A 196 13.51 -1.61 -6.84
CA LEU A 196 12.64 -0.72 -7.60
C LEU A 196 11.19 -1.12 -7.34
N TRP A 197 10.33 -0.13 -7.19
CA TRP A 197 8.89 -0.33 -7.02
C TRP A 197 8.12 0.65 -7.90
N SER A 198 7.10 0.15 -8.58
CA SER A 198 6.10 0.96 -9.28
C SER A 198 4.72 0.50 -8.84
N TYR A 199 3.91 1.44 -8.38
CA TYR A 199 2.56 1.21 -7.90
C TYR A 199 1.60 2.22 -8.51
N ASN A 200 0.76 1.76 -9.43
CA ASN A 200 -0.12 2.62 -10.20
C ASN A 200 -1.57 2.21 -9.95
N TRP A 201 -2.42 3.18 -9.67
CA TRP A 201 -3.82 2.94 -9.32
C TRP A 201 -4.73 3.87 -10.11
N PHE A 202 -5.62 3.30 -10.92
CA PHE A 202 -6.49 4.00 -11.84
C PHE A 202 -7.95 3.71 -11.54
N THR A 203 -8.81 4.72 -11.62
CA THR A 203 -10.26 4.59 -11.70
C THR A 203 -10.65 4.46 -13.16
N LEU A 204 -11.11 3.26 -13.55
CA LEU A 204 -11.48 2.96 -14.95
C LEU A 204 -12.90 3.44 -15.32
N GLY A 205 -13.75 3.68 -14.33
CA GLY A 205 -15.11 4.15 -14.53
C GLY A 205 -15.93 4.20 -13.25
N GLY A 206 -17.03 4.94 -13.29
CA GLY A 206 -17.86 5.23 -12.14
C GLY A 206 -17.27 6.34 -11.25
N ARG A 207 -17.86 6.51 -10.08
CA ARG A 207 -17.41 7.48 -9.08
C ARG A 207 -17.12 6.76 -7.75
N PRO A 208 -15.85 6.48 -7.46
CA PRO A 208 -15.47 5.95 -6.15
C PRO A 208 -15.85 6.92 -5.02
N PRO A 209 -16.21 6.42 -3.83
CA PRO A 209 -16.28 7.25 -2.64
C PRO A 209 -14.95 7.97 -2.39
N TYR A 210 -14.99 9.18 -1.84
CA TYR A 210 -13.81 10.03 -1.62
C TYR A 210 -12.67 9.29 -0.89
N LEU A 211 -12.98 8.55 0.18
CA LEU A 211 -11.99 7.80 0.95
C LEU A 211 -11.46 6.55 0.22
N MET A 212 -12.09 6.15 -0.89
CA MET A 212 -11.65 5.04 -1.75
C MET A 212 -10.81 5.48 -2.95
N LEU A 213 -10.64 6.78 -3.16
CA LEU A 213 -9.77 7.32 -4.20
C LEU A 213 -8.30 6.99 -3.91
N PRO A 214 -7.49 6.75 -4.95
CA PRO A 214 -6.03 6.67 -4.83
C PRO A 214 -5.46 7.83 -4.01
N SER A 215 -4.56 7.53 -3.08
CA SER A 215 -3.98 8.54 -2.19
C SER A 215 -2.60 8.14 -1.69
N THR A 216 -1.75 9.12 -1.45
CA THR A 216 -0.44 8.94 -0.79
C THR A 216 -0.57 8.08 0.47
N GLY A 217 0.21 7.01 0.57
CA GLY A 217 0.24 6.14 1.74
C GLY A 217 -1.03 5.31 1.97
N TRP A 218 -1.88 5.08 0.94
CA TRP A 218 -3.06 4.22 1.02
C TRP A 218 -2.88 2.86 0.32
N ASP A 219 -1.66 2.50 -0.02
CA ASP A 219 -1.31 1.16 -0.47
C ASP A 219 -1.48 0.11 0.66
N LYS A 220 -1.19 -1.15 0.33
CA LYS A 220 -1.33 -2.28 1.28
C LYS A 220 -0.50 -2.09 2.55
N SER A 221 0.66 -1.47 2.43
CA SER A 221 1.65 -1.32 3.51
C SER A 221 1.76 0.11 4.06
N TYR A 222 0.96 1.05 3.53
CA TYR A 222 0.98 2.47 3.89
C TYR A 222 2.32 3.16 3.61
N ASN A 223 2.99 2.79 2.52
CA ASN A 223 4.37 3.20 2.25
C ASN A 223 4.56 4.03 0.98
N THR A 224 3.57 4.11 0.05
CA THR A 224 3.72 4.96 -1.13
C THR A 224 3.97 6.41 -0.72
N GLY A 225 4.88 7.09 -1.44
CA GLY A 225 5.18 8.50 -1.24
C GLY A 225 5.90 8.82 0.07
N ARG A 226 6.84 7.99 0.52
CA ARG A 226 7.66 8.31 1.70
C ARG A 226 8.31 9.69 1.58
N GLY A 227 8.15 10.53 2.60
CA GLY A 227 8.50 11.94 2.62
C GLY A 227 7.27 12.84 2.65
N TYR A 228 6.09 12.27 2.35
CA TYR A 228 4.79 12.94 2.48
C TYR A 228 3.96 12.28 3.57
N ILE A 229 3.11 13.08 4.23
CA ILE A 229 2.12 12.56 5.18
C ILE A 229 1.06 11.75 4.42
N GLN A 230 0.52 10.72 5.05
CA GLN A 230 -0.58 9.94 4.51
C GLN A 230 -1.78 10.84 4.15
N GLY A 231 -2.31 10.68 2.94
CA GLY A 231 -3.42 11.51 2.46
C GLY A 231 -3.00 12.86 1.88
N ARG A 232 -1.69 13.17 1.75
CA ARG A 232 -1.22 14.45 1.21
C ARG A 232 -1.74 14.74 -0.19
N PHE A 233 -1.74 13.74 -1.04
CA PHE A 233 -2.35 13.82 -2.37
C PHE A 233 -3.42 12.75 -2.51
N ARG A 234 -4.48 13.07 -3.26
CA ARG A 234 -5.61 12.18 -3.52
C ARG A 234 -6.25 12.56 -4.85
N SER A 235 -6.57 11.59 -5.68
CA SER A 235 -7.31 11.82 -6.92
C SER A 235 -7.85 10.53 -7.53
N ASN A 236 -8.45 10.61 -8.73
CA ASN A 236 -8.97 9.44 -9.46
C ASN A 236 -7.86 8.48 -9.92
N ASN A 237 -6.68 9.01 -10.25
CA ASN A 237 -5.57 8.21 -10.75
C ASN A 237 -4.27 8.59 -10.06
N MET A 238 -3.41 7.59 -9.85
CA MET A 238 -2.13 7.71 -9.18
C MET A 238 -1.07 6.93 -9.95
N LEU A 239 0.08 7.56 -10.13
CA LEU A 239 1.34 6.94 -10.54
C LEU A 239 2.33 7.10 -9.40
N ASP A 240 3.00 6.01 -9.01
CA ASP A 240 4.07 6.02 -8.02
C ASP A 240 5.23 5.16 -8.49
N GLY A 241 6.42 5.70 -8.32
CA GLY A 241 7.67 5.01 -8.58
C GLY A 241 8.69 5.29 -7.51
N GLU A 242 9.33 4.25 -7.00
CA GLU A 242 10.33 4.34 -5.95
C GLU A 242 11.56 3.50 -6.27
N ALA A 243 12.73 4.01 -5.89
CA ALA A 243 14.00 3.32 -5.95
C ALA A 243 14.70 3.35 -4.59
N GLU A 244 15.25 2.23 -4.18
CA GLU A 244 16.06 2.10 -2.98
C GLU A 244 17.44 1.52 -3.32
N TYR A 245 18.48 2.05 -2.68
CA TYR A 245 19.78 1.40 -2.59
C TYR A 245 19.99 0.90 -1.17
N ARG A 246 19.87 -0.42 -0.99
CA ARG A 246 20.00 -1.11 0.30
C ARG A 246 21.44 -1.54 0.51
N ILE A 247 22.08 -0.95 1.51
CA ILE A 247 23.49 -1.12 1.82
C ILE A 247 23.65 -1.99 3.06
N ARG A 248 24.46 -3.03 2.98
CA ARG A 248 24.83 -3.86 4.12
C ARG A 248 25.99 -3.21 4.86
N LEU A 249 25.77 -2.74 6.11
CA LEU A 249 26.81 -2.08 6.91
C LEU A 249 27.70 -3.06 7.69
N THR A 250 27.12 -4.13 8.23
CA THR A 250 27.85 -5.09 9.05
C THR A 250 28.06 -6.43 8.35
N LYS A 251 29.20 -7.08 8.53
CA LYS A 251 29.51 -8.39 7.93
C LYS A 251 28.48 -9.48 8.29
N ASN A 252 27.96 -9.46 9.52
CA ASN A 252 26.92 -10.39 9.97
C ASN A 252 25.49 -10.04 9.45
N GLY A 253 25.34 -8.90 8.75
CA GLY A 253 24.08 -8.39 8.19
C GLY A 253 23.06 -7.94 9.24
N LEU A 254 23.50 -7.63 10.47
CA LEU A 254 22.63 -7.12 11.53
C LEU A 254 22.16 -5.71 11.21
N LEU A 255 23.08 -4.85 10.76
CA LEU A 255 22.78 -3.46 10.42
C LEU A 255 22.93 -3.24 8.92
N GLY A 256 22.00 -2.47 8.38
CA GLY A 256 21.98 -1.96 7.03
C GLY A 256 21.48 -0.52 6.97
N MET A 257 21.69 0.12 5.85
CA MET A 257 21.20 1.47 5.54
C MET A 257 20.50 1.45 4.18
N VAL A 258 19.58 2.36 4.00
CA VAL A 258 18.89 2.55 2.72
C VAL A 258 18.98 4.03 2.33
N LEU A 259 19.27 4.26 1.06
CA LEU A 259 19.04 5.51 0.37
C LEU A 259 17.82 5.31 -0.52
N PHE A 260 16.85 6.21 -0.49
CA PHE A 260 15.67 6.08 -1.33
C PHE A 260 15.27 7.39 -2.00
N GLY A 261 14.62 7.25 -3.13
CA GLY A 261 13.94 8.34 -3.82
C GLY A 261 12.65 7.83 -4.43
N ASN A 262 11.61 8.63 -4.38
CA ASN A 262 10.32 8.33 -5.00
C ASN A 262 9.76 9.52 -5.77
N LEU A 263 8.80 9.23 -6.64
CA LEU A 263 8.08 10.20 -7.43
C LEU A 263 6.62 9.77 -7.52
N GLU A 264 5.72 10.55 -6.92
CA GLU A 264 4.28 10.38 -7.05
C GLU A 264 3.69 11.41 -8.02
N SER A 265 2.67 11.01 -8.75
CA SER A 265 1.82 11.91 -9.53
C SER A 265 0.36 11.48 -9.43
N PHE A 266 -0.51 12.45 -9.22
CA PHE A 266 -1.95 12.26 -9.19
C PHE A 266 -2.60 13.05 -10.30
N SER A 267 -3.63 12.49 -10.93
CA SER A 267 -4.37 13.23 -11.97
C SER A 267 -5.14 14.40 -11.36
N GLU A 268 -5.31 15.47 -12.13
CA GLU A 268 -6.22 16.53 -11.74
C GLU A 268 -7.68 16.08 -11.88
N ILE A 269 -8.53 16.54 -10.94
CA ILE A 269 -9.93 16.05 -10.85
C ILE A 269 -10.78 16.43 -12.06
N ASN A 270 -10.50 17.57 -12.67
CA ASN A 270 -11.30 18.11 -13.77
C ASN A 270 -10.80 17.68 -15.14
N THR A 271 -9.48 17.51 -15.31
CA THR A 271 -8.85 17.19 -16.60
C THR A 271 -8.48 15.72 -16.72
N TYR A 272 -8.40 14.98 -15.62
CA TYR A 272 -7.87 13.61 -15.52
C TYR A 272 -6.42 13.48 -16.01
N ARG A 273 -5.70 14.60 -16.17
CA ARG A 273 -4.32 14.62 -16.66
C ARG A 273 -3.34 14.63 -15.48
N PHE A 274 -2.18 14.05 -15.69
CA PHE A 274 -1.05 14.14 -14.80
C PHE A 274 -0.24 15.38 -15.17
N GLU A 275 -0.43 16.46 -14.43
CA GLU A 275 0.14 17.77 -14.77
C GLU A 275 1.39 18.10 -13.94
N SER A 276 1.58 17.42 -12.83
CA SER A 276 2.69 17.65 -11.90
C SER A 276 3.11 16.35 -11.22
N ALA A 277 4.29 16.36 -10.61
CA ALA A 277 4.78 15.24 -9.82
C ALA A 277 5.42 15.74 -8.52
N ALA A 278 5.38 14.91 -7.50
CA ALA A 278 5.91 15.16 -6.16
C ALA A 278 7.13 14.26 -5.90
N PRO A 279 8.36 14.74 -6.12
CA PRO A 279 9.54 14.01 -5.73
C PRO A 279 9.73 14.05 -4.21
N ALA A 280 10.23 12.93 -3.68
CA ALA A 280 10.72 12.84 -2.32
C ALA A 280 11.93 11.90 -2.26
N GLY A 281 12.65 11.95 -1.16
CA GLY A 281 13.80 11.08 -0.94
C GLY A 281 14.22 11.07 0.52
N GLY A 282 15.10 10.15 0.88
CA GLY A 282 15.51 10.03 2.26
C GLY A 282 16.54 8.95 2.54
N LEU A 283 16.72 8.73 3.82
CA LEU A 283 17.66 7.78 4.40
C LEU A 283 16.91 6.84 5.35
N GLY A 284 17.37 5.62 5.46
CA GLY A 284 16.79 4.65 6.39
C GLY A 284 17.81 3.73 7.05
N LEU A 285 17.52 3.35 8.28
CA LEU A 285 18.24 2.33 9.02
C LEU A 285 17.48 1.00 8.92
N ARG A 286 18.24 -0.09 8.82
CA ARG A 286 17.72 -1.47 8.84
C ARG A 286 18.38 -2.25 9.98
N ILE A 287 17.56 -2.77 10.87
CA ILE A 287 18.00 -3.63 11.98
C ILE A 287 17.39 -5.00 11.77
N LYS A 288 18.21 -6.02 11.54
CA LYS A 288 17.74 -7.37 11.26
C LYS A 288 17.26 -8.06 12.53
N LEU A 289 15.95 -8.34 12.57
CA LEU A 289 15.33 -9.08 13.68
C LEU A 289 15.46 -10.59 13.52
N ASN A 290 15.28 -11.08 12.29
CA ASN A 290 15.29 -12.51 12.03
C ASN A 290 16.06 -12.81 10.74
N LYS A 291 17.14 -13.60 10.87
CA LYS A 291 17.98 -13.98 9.73
C LYS A 291 17.32 -14.99 8.79
N TYR A 292 16.47 -15.86 9.32
CA TYR A 292 15.80 -16.91 8.53
C TYR A 292 14.71 -16.35 7.63
N SER A 293 13.85 -15.50 8.19
CA SER A 293 12.81 -14.81 7.42
C SER A 293 13.32 -13.57 6.70
N ARG A 294 14.52 -13.09 7.05
CA ARG A 294 15.12 -11.82 6.64
C ARG A 294 14.33 -10.59 7.09
N THR A 295 13.54 -10.72 8.14
CA THR A 295 12.75 -9.61 8.68
C THR A 295 13.65 -8.56 9.31
N ASN A 296 13.47 -7.31 8.91
CA ASN A 296 14.12 -6.14 9.50
C ASN A 296 13.10 -5.29 10.28
N ILE A 297 13.59 -4.46 11.20
CA ILE A 297 12.94 -3.19 11.51
C ILE A 297 13.52 -2.17 10.53
N SER A 298 12.66 -1.44 9.84
CA SER A 298 13.03 -0.31 9.01
C SER A 298 12.62 0.99 9.69
N ILE A 299 13.53 1.96 9.75
CA ILE A 299 13.31 3.30 10.29
C ILE A 299 13.84 4.26 9.24
N ASP A 300 12.93 4.92 8.53
CA ASP A 300 13.25 5.83 7.45
C ASP A 300 12.90 7.26 7.83
N TYR A 301 13.69 8.21 7.37
CA TYR A 301 13.38 9.62 7.41
C TYR A 301 13.37 10.16 5.99
N GLY A 302 12.22 10.72 5.58
CA GLY A 302 11.99 11.21 4.23
C GLY A 302 11.71 12.69 4.19
N TRP A 303 12.09 13.32 3.08
CA TRP A 303 11.85 14.72 2.74
C TRP A 303 11.11 14.78 1.40
N GLY A 304 10.02 15.53 1.38
CA GLY A 304 9.25 15.86 0.19
C GLY A 304 9.26 17.36 -0.11
N ARG A 305 8.47 17.75 -1.09
CA ARG A 305 8.28 19.16 -1.44
C ARG A 305 7.49 19.93 -0.37
N GLN A 306 7.52 21.26 -0.43
CA GLN A 306 6.74 22.18 0.43
C GLN A 306 6.99 21.95 1.93
N GLY A 307 8.22 21.55 2.31
CA GLY A 307 8.58 21.33 3.72
C GLY A 307 8.06 20.02 4.31
N SER A 308 7.44 19.15 3.51
CA SER A 308 7.00 17.84 3.96
C SER A 308 8.17 16.97 4.38
N ARG A 309 8.04 16.32 5.53
CA ARG A 309 9.05 15.39 6.08
C ARG A 309 8.42 14.50 7.14
N GLY A 310 9.01 13.34 7.35
CA GLY A 310 8.50 12.44 8.39
C GLY A 310 9.33 11.20 8.61
N PHE A 311 9.06 10.53 9.71
CA PHE A 311 9.56 9.22 10.04
C PHE A 311 8.58 8.14 9.58
N PHE A 312 9.13 7.06 9.03
CA PHE A 312 8.40 5.87 8.62
C PHE A 312 9.02 4.66 9.29
N VAL A 313 8.24 3.97 10.13
CA VAL A 313 8.73 2.80 10.87
C VAL A 313 7.90 1.59 10.48
N ASN A 314 8.58 0.55 10.00
CA ASN A 314 7.93 -0.68 9.54
C ASN A 314 8.61 -1.93 10.12
N LEU A 315 7.84 -3.01 10.19
CA LEU A 315 8.33 -4.35 10.42
C LEU A 315 8.42 -5.08 9.07
N GLY A 316 9.62 -5.24 8.56
CA GLY A 316 9.93 -5.71 7.21
C GLY A 316 10.63 -4.65 6.38
N GLU A 317 10.74 -4.88 5.09
CA GLU A 317 11.10 -3.85 4.11
C GLU A 317 9.85 -3.10 3.63
N ILE A 318 10.07 -2.00 2.98
CA ILE A 318 8.98 -1.14 2.51
C ILE A 318 8.19 -1.83 1.38
N PHE A 319 8.90 -2.53 0.49
CA PHE A 319 8.32 -3.29 -0.62
C PHE A 319 9.17 -4.48 -1.04
#